data_5a5acccdfb695081b3d8875d0873d118
#
_entry.id   5a5acccdfb695081b3d8875d0873d118
#
_cell.length_a   1.000
_cell.length_b   1.000
_cell.length_c   1.000
_cell.angle_alpha   90.00
_cell.angle_beta   90.00
_cell.angle_gamma   90.00
#
_symmetry.space_group_name_H-M   'P 1'
#
loop_
_entity.id
_entity.type
_entity.pdbx_description
1 polymer ?
#
loop_
_entity_poly.entity_id
_entity_poly.type
_entity_poly.pdbx_seq_one_letter_code
_entity_poly.pdbx_strand_id
1 'polypeptide(L)'
;WGVMAGIIIPQLNKSIGVRNVRRYAVSSERFNADEAKRIGLVHEVLDQQFIDEKLESILDHILLCGPEAIYQTKMRALKDANLILNEKEFNELVEEHSLKRMSDEAFEGLNSFSEKRHPSWYPKIKDN
;
A
#
# COMPACT_ATOMS: atom_id res chain seq x y z
N TRP A 1 -4.28 5.40 13.47
CA TRP A 1 -3.06 5.50 14.30
C TRP A 1 -2.32 6.84 14.12
N GLY A 2 -2.94 7.89 13.60
CA GLY A 2 -2.35 9.21 13.46
C GLY A 2 -1.24 9.35 12.39
N VAL A 3 -0.96 8.31 11.61
CA VAL A 3 -0.01 8.33 10.50
C VAL A 3 -0.71 8.24 9.16
N MET A 4 -0.09 8.79 8.11
CA MET A 4 -0.61 8.75 6.75
C MET A 4 0.36 7.97 5.86
N ALA A 5 -0.17 7.09 5.01
CA ALA A 5 0.60 6.31 4.06
C ALA A 5 0.84 7.07 2.73
N GLY A 6 1.14 8.37 2.80
CA GLY A 6 1.19 9.29 1.65
C GLY A 6 2.02 8.77 0.48
N ILE A 7 3.20 8.24 0.77
CA ILE A 7 4.16 7.77 -0.25
C ILE A 7 3.60 6.63 -1.11
N ILE A 8 2.76 5.74 -0.55
CA ILE A 8 2.23 4.57 -1.27
C ILE A 8 0.83 4.79 -1.87
N ILE A 9 0.13 5.85 -1.48
CA ILE A 9 -1.23 6.12 -1.97
C ILE A 9 -1.31 6.22 -3.49
N PRO A 10 -0.37 6.89 -4.22
CA PRO A 10 -0.42 6.94 -5.67
C PRO A 10 -0.41 5.56 -6.34
N GLN A 11 0.45 4.64 -5.87
CA GLN A 11 0.50 3.27 -6.37
C GLN A 11 -0.77 2.48 -6.03
N LEU A 12 -1.27 2.63 -4.79
CA LEU A 12 -2.51 1.98 -4.36
C LEU A 12 -3.71 2.44 -5.18
N ASN A 13 -3.82 3.75 -5.46
CA ASN A 13 -4.89 4.29 -6.29
C ASN A 13 -4.89 3.68 -7.69
N LYS A 14 -3.72 3.38 -8.26
CA LYS A 14 -3.60 2.74 -9.57
C LYS A 14 -3.90 1.24 -9.52
N SER A 15 -3.55 0.57 -8.44
CA SER A 15 -3.75 -0.88 -8.29
C SER A 15 -5.19 -1.24 -7.94
N ILE A 16 -5.76 -0.63 -6.89
CA ILE A 16 -7.06 -1.00 -6.34
C ILE A 16 -8.15 0.06 -6.51
N GLY A 17 -7.80 1.19 -7.12
CA GLY A 17 -8.69 2.31 -7.34
C GLY A 17 -8.96 3.16 -6.09
N VAL A 18 -9.21 4.45 -6.31
CA VAL A 18 -9.42 5.47 -5.25
C VAL A 18 -10.52 5.06 -4.26
N ARG A 19 -11.58 4.38 -4.75
CA ARG A 19 -12.70 3.96 -3.90
C ARG A 19 -12.28 2.97 -2.82
N ASN A 20 -11.50 1.95 -3.18
CA ASN A 20 -10.99 0.95 -2.24
C ASN A 20 -9.94 1.55 -1.31
N VAL A 21 -9.02 2.39 -1.85
CA VAL A 21 -8.04 3.10 -1.02
C VAL A 21 -8.73 3.94 0.05
N ARG A 22 -9.73 4.74 -0.31
CA ARG A 22 -10.49 5.53 0.67
C ARG A 22 -11.18 4.67 1.71
N ARG A 23 -11.79 3.55 1.30
CA ARG A 23 -12.43 2.63 2.25
C ARG A 23 -11.42 2.16 3.28
N TYR A 24 -10.37 1.48 2.87
CA TYR A 24 -9.47 0.79 3.79
C TYR A 24 -8.48 1.72 4.52
N ALA A 25 -7.98 2.76 3.84
CA ALA A 25 -7.04 3.70 4.46
C ALA A 25 -7.71 4.64 5.47
N VAL A 26 -8.99 5.00 5.28
CA VAL A 26 -9.72 5.88 6.19
C VAL A 26 -10.38 5.12 7.33
N SER A 27 -11.02 3.97 7.04
CA SER A 27 -11.70 3.16 8.05
C SER A 27 -10.75 2.34 8.92
N SER A 28 -9.51 2.11 8.46
CA SER A 28 -8.57 1.17 9.08
C SER A 28 -9.11 -0.27 9.19
N GLU A 29 -10.13 -0.60 8.38
CA GLU A 29 -10.73 -1.93 8.31
C GLU A 29 -9.66 -2.96 7.89
N ARG A 30 -9.58 -4.05 8.61
CA ARG A 30 -8.67 -5.16 8.26
C ARG A 30 -9.35 -6.09 7.27
N PHE A 31 -8.58 -6.60 6.33
CA PHE A 31 -9.03 -7.57 5.34
C PHE A 31 -8.02 -8.70 5.19
N ASN A 32 -8.50 -9.83 4.70
CA ASN A 32 -7.69 -11.03 4.46
C ASN A 32 -7.10 -11.06 3.04
N ALA A 33 -6.35 -12.12 2.74
CA ALA A 33 -5.69 -12.31 1.45
C ALA A 33 -6.67 -12.44 0.28
N ASP A 34 -7.82 -13.08 0.49
CA ASP A 34 -8.85 -13.24 -0.54
C ASP A 34 -9.44 -11.89 -0.95
N GLU A 35 -9.74 -11.04 0.03
CA GLU A 35 -10.18 -9.67 -0.25
C GLU A 35 -9.08 -8.85 -0.93
N ALA A 36 -7.81 -9.01 -0.54
CA ALA A 36 -6.68 -8.37 -1.21
C ALA A 36 -6.61 -8.76 -2.70
N LYS A 37 -6.84 -10.03 -3.04
CA LYS A 37 -6.94 -10.51 -4.42
C LYS A 37 -8.17 -9.94 -5.12
N ARG A 38 -9.32 -9.98 -4.47
CA ARG A 38 -10.59 -9.47 -5.03
C ARG A 38 -10.52 -8.00 -5.42
N ILE A 39 -9.86 -7.17 -4.61
CA ILE A 39 -9.71 -5.73 -4.90
C ILE A 39 -8.53 -5.40 -5.82
N GLY A 40 -7.72 -6.38 -6.20
CA GLY A 40 -6.57 -6.22 -7.09
C GLY A 40 -5.28 -5.73 -6.41
N LEU A 41 -5.19 -5.84 -5.07
CA LEU A 41 -3.98 -5.49 -4.32
C LEU A 41 -2.86 -6.52 -4.54
N VAL A 42 -3.23 -7.79 -4.64
CA VAL A 42 -2.33 -8.90 -4.97
C VAL A 42 -2.87 -9.67 -6.17
N HIS A 43 -1.98 -10.27 -6.97
CA HIS A 43 -2.36 -11.03 -8.16
C HIS A 43 -2.81 -12.45 -7.80
N GLU A 44 -2.09 -13.08 -6.85
CA GLU A 44 -2.32 -14.47 -6.48
C GLU A 44 -2.37 -14.62 -4.96
N VAL A 45 -3.17 -15.58 -4.51
CA VAL A 45 -3.19 -16.09 -3.14
C VAL A 45 -3.03 -17.60 -3.25
N LEU A 46 -2.02 -18.14 -2.59
CA LEU A 46 -1.62 -19.52 -2.67
C LEU A 46 -1.32 -20.05 -1.26
N ASP A 47 -1.49 -21.36 -1.08
CA ASP A 47 -0.93 -22.02 0.09
C ASP A 47 0.59 -21.97 0.05
N GLN A 48 1.23 -21.88 1.21
CA GLN A 48 2.67 -21.69 1.34
C GLN A 48 3.48 -22.72 0.55
N GLN A 49 3.04 -23.96 0.48
CA GLN A 49 3.70 -25.05 -0.23
C GLN A 49 3.75 -24.88 -1.76
N PHE A 50 2.92 -24.02 -2.35
CA PHE A 50 2.84 -23.79 -3.79
C PHE A 50 3.52 -22.48 -4.24
N ILE A 51 4.04 -21.69 -3.30
CA ILE A 51 4.62 -20.36 -3.61
C ILE A 51 5.87 -20.51 -4.49
N ASP A 52 6.78 -21.42 -4.13
CA ASP A 52 8.04 -21.60 -4.85
C ASP A 52 7.79 -22.12 -6.27
N GLU A 53 6.91 -23.11 -6.44
CA GLU A 53 6.52 -23.63 -7.76
C GLU A 53 5.95 -22.53 -8.66
N LYS A 54 5.06 -21.70 -8.09
CA LYS A 54 4.46 -20.58 -8.84
C LYS A 54 5.50 -19.54 -9.21
N LEU A 55 6.42 -19.23 -8.29
CA LEU A 55 7.50 -18.28 -8.54
C LEU A 55 8.42 -18.78 -9.68
N GLU A 56 8.84 -20.02 -9.62
CA GLU A 56 9.65 -20.65 -10.68
C GLU A 56 8.95 -20.59 -12.03
N SER A 57 7.66 -20.93 -12.07
CA SER A 57 6.85 -20.83 -13.30
C SER A 57 6.82 -19.40 -13.88
N ILE A 58 6.69 -18.37 -13.04
CA ILE A 58 6.72 -16.98 -13.50
C ILE A 58 8.12 -16.61 -14.02
N LEU A 59 9.16 -17.01 -13.32
CA LEU A 59 10.55 -16.75 -13.74
C LEU A 59 10.87 -17.41 -15.08
N ASP A 60 10.43 -18.66 -15.30
CA ASP A 60 10.61 -19.36 -16.58
C ASP A 60 9.95 -18.60 -17.73
N HIS A 61 8.73 -18.09 -17.54
CA HIS A 61 8.07 -17.27 -18.56
C HIS A 61 8.84 -15.96 -18.84
N ILE A 62 9.39 -15.32 -17.80
CA ILE A 62 10.23 -14.12 -17.95
C ILE A 62 11.50 -14.43 -18.74
N LEU A 63 12.15 -15.56 -18.45
CA LEU A 63 13.39 -15.98 -19.12
C LEU A 63 13.21 -16.29 -20.60
N LEU A 64 11.99 -16.63 -21.05
CA LEU A 64 11.65 -16.79 -22.47
C LEU A 64 11.53 -15.47 -23.23
N CYS A 65 11.44 -14.36 -22.55
CA CYS A 65 11.26 -13.05 -23.16
C CYS A 65 12.60 -12.32 -23.37
N GLY A 66 12.67 -11.48 -24.39
CA GLY A 66 13.83 -10.62 -24.63
C GLY A 66 14.00 -9.58 -23.50
N PRO A 67 15.17 -9.47 -22.86
CA PRO A 67 15.38 -8.59 -21.72
C PRO A 67 15.12 -7.13 -22.02
N GLU A 68 15.51 -6.64 -23.18
CA GLU A 68 15.23 -5.27 -23.60
C GLU A 68 13.73 -5.01 -23.80
N ALA A 69 13.00 -5.98 -24.39
CA ALA A 69 11.56 -5.90 -24.58
C ALA A 69 10.81 -5.86 -23.23
N ILE A 70 11.25 -6.66 -22.24
CA ILE A 70 10.70 -6.63 -20.88
C ILE A 70 10.92 -5.26 -20.25
N TYR A 71 12.16 -4.75 -20.31
CA TYR A 71 12.49 -3.44 -19.76
C TYR A 71 11.63 -2.33 -20.35
N GLN A 72 11.56 -2.24 -21.69
CA GLN A 72 10.79 -1.22 -22.38
C GLN A 72 9.29 -1.34 -22.07
N THR A 73 8.75 -2.54 -22.03
CA THR A 73 7.34 -2.79 -21.70
C THR A 73 7.03 -2.34 -20.27
N LYS A 74 7.88 -2.70 -19.31
CA LYS A 74 7.72 -2.27 -17.90
C LYS A 74 7.77 -0.76 -17.77
N MET A 75 8.78 -0.12 -18.36
CA MET A 75 8.94 1.33 -18.31
C MET A 75 7.75 2.05 -18.96
N ARG A 76 7.25 1.53 -20.09
CA ARG A 76 6.08 2.08 -20.75
C ARG A 76 4.82 1.97 -19.91
N ALA A 77 4.56 0.80 -19.33
CA ALA A 77 3.40 0.58 -18.44
C ALA A 77 3.42 1.52 -17.24
N LEU A 78 4.56 1.66 -16.57
CA LEU A 78 4.72 2.55 -15.41
C LEU A 78 4.54 4.03 -15.79
N LYS A 79 5.09 4.45 -16.93
CA LYS A 79 4.96 5.81 -17.43
C LYS A 79 3.51 6.17 -17.77
N ASP A 80 2.83 5.32 -18.52
CA ASP A 80 1.44 5.56 -18.94
C ASP A 80 0.47 5.52 -17.74
N ALA A 81 0.83 4.81 -16.67
CA ALA A 81 0.11 4.80 -15.42
C ALA A 81 0.45 5.99 -14.49
N ASN A 82 1.36 6.91 -14.88
CA ASN A 82 1.89 7.96 -14.01
C ASN A 82 2.41 7.43 -12.66
N LEU A 83 3.13 6.30 -12.70
CA LEU A 83 3.77 5.69 -11.53
C LEU A 83 5.27 6.02 -11.43
N ILE A 84 5.81 6.72 -12.42
CA ILE A 84 7.16 7.29 -12.37
C ILE A 84 7.01 8.74 -11.94
N LEU A 85 7.29 9.00 -10.67
CA LEU A 85 7.28 10.33 -10.10
C LEU A 85 8.53 11.09 -10.56
N ASN A 86 8.38 12.38 -10.85
CA ASN A 86 9.54 13.25 -10.97
C ASN A 86 10.08 13.60 -9.56
N GLU A 87 11.28 14.18 -9.51
CA GLU A 87 11.98 14.50 -8.25
C GLU A 87 11.15 15.45 -7.35
N LYS A 88 10.45 16.40 -7.93
CA LYS A 88 9.62 17.34 -7.19
C LYS A 88 8.43 16.63 -6.54
N GLU A 89 7.68 15.83 -7.30
CA GLU A 89 6.55 15.05 -6.79
C GLU A 89 6.98 14.07 -5.70
N PHE A 90 8.13 13.42 -5.87
CA PHE A 90 8.69 12.53 -4.86
C PHE A 90 9.03 13.28 -3.56
N ASN A 91 9.71 14.42 -3.66
CA ASN A 91 10.10 15.22 -2.50
C ASN A 91 8.87 15.77 -1.76
N GLU A 92 7.84 16.24 -2.47
CA GLU A 92 6.58 16.68 -1.88
C GLU A 92 5.91 15.55 -1.06
N LEU A 93 5.87 14.33 -1.58
CA LEU A 93 5.31 13.17 -0.84
C LEU A 93 6.15 12.79 0.38
N VAL A 94 7.47 12.86 0.28
CA VAL A 94 8.38 12.60 1.40
C VAL A 94 8.21 13.64 2.50
N GLU A 95 8.12 14.91 2.13
CA GLU A 95 7.91 16.01 3.08
C GLU A 95 6.56 15.87 3.80
N GLU A 96 5.48 15.68 3.05
CA GLU A 96 4.14 15.48 3.62
C GLU A 96 4.09 14.29 4.59
N HIS A 97 4.69 13.16 4.21
CA HIS A 97 4.78 11.98 5.06
C HIS A 97 5.58 12.26 6.33
N SER A 98 6.73 12.94 6.20
CA SER A 98 7.63 13.26 7.31
C SER A 98 6.96 14.21 8.30
N LEU A 99 6.32 15.28 7.81
CA LEU A 99 5.58 16.23 8.65
C LEU A 99 4.46 15.52 9.42
N LYS A 100 3.67 14.68 8.76
CA LYS A 100 2.61 13.92 9.44
C LYS A 100 3.16 12.94 10.46
N ARG A 101 4.27 12.26 10.15
CA ARG A 101 4.92 11.31 11.06
C ARG A 101 5.47 11.97 12.33
N MET A 102 5.89 13.24 12.23
CA MET A 102 6.41 14.03 13.34
C MET A 102 5.32 14.79 14.12
N SER A 103 4.06 14.65 13.76
CA SER A 103 2.96 15.34 14.44
C SER A 103 2.61 14.70 15.78
N ASP A 104 2.03 15.53 16.69
CA ASP A 104 1.53 15.07 17.99
C ASP A 104 0.48 13.96 17.85
N GLU A 105 -0.36 14.04 16.81
CA GLU A 105 -1.37 13.03 16.50
C GLU A 105 -0.72 11.68 16.14
N ALA A 106 0.37 11.69 15.34
CA ALA A 106 1.10 10.47 15.03
C ALA A 106 1.80 9.90 16.27
N PHE A 107 2.36 10.76 17.12
CA PHE A 107 2.99 10.36 18.37
C PHE A 107 1.97 9.68 19.32
N GLU A 108 0.84 10.31 19.58
CA GLU A 108 -0.24 9.74 20.39
C GLU A 108 -0.78 8.43 19.81
N GLY A 109 -1.03 8.39 18.49
CA GLY A 109 -1.54 7.19 17.82
C GLY A 109 -0.60 5.99 17.93
N LEU A 110 0.70 6.21 17.79
CA LEU A 110 1.71 5.16 17.92
C LEU A 110 1.89 4.72 19.35
N ASN A 111 1.90 5.65 20.30
CA ASN A 111 1.98 5.31 21.72
C ASN A 111 0.75 4.52 22.16
N SER A 112 -0.45 4.94 21.81
CA SER A 112 -1.69 4.23 22.13
C SER A 112 -1.69 2.81 21.58
N PHE A 113 -1.16 2.61 20.36
CA PHE A 113 -0.99 1.28 19.76
C PHE A 113 0.00 0.42 20.56
N SER A 114 1.18 0.97 20.91
CA SER A 114 2.20 0.27 21.68
C SER A 114 1.71 -0.11 23.09
N GLU A 115 0.98 0.79 23.73
CA GLU A 115 0.39 0.63 25.06
C GLU A 115 -0.92 -0.17 25.05
N LYS A 116 -1.41 -0.61 23.87
CA LYS A 116 -2.66 -1.36 23.69
C LYS A 116 -3.88 -0.67 24.31
N ARG A 117 -3.92 0.65 24.25
CA ARG A 117 -5.04 1.49 24.68
C ARG A 117 -5.69 2.22 23.50
N HIS A 118 -6.84 2.81 23.74
CA HIS A 118 -7.42 3.75 22.78
C HIS A 118 -6.64 5.08 22.76
N PRO A 119 -6.51 5.74 21.58
CA PRO A 119 -5.90 7.06 21.50
C PRO A 119 -6.81 8.12 22.16
N SER A 120 -6.21 9.25 22.55
CA SER A 120 -6.90 10.30 23.30
C SER A 120 -8.13 10.90 22.61
N TRP A 121 -8.18 10.84 21.28
CA TRP A 121 -9.33 11.30 20.49
C TRP A 121 -10.46 10.27 20.37
N TYR A 122 -10.27 9.06 20.88
CA TYR A 122 -11.31 8.03 20.86
C TYR A 122 -12.45 8.44 21.81
N PRO A 123 -13.70 8.52 21.33
CA PRO A 123 -14.81 8.95 22.18
C PRO A 123 -14.97 7.99 23.37
N LYS A 124 -15.04 8.54 24.58
CA LYS A 124 -15.50 7.78 25.75
C LYS A 124 -16.97 7.50 25.57
N ILE A 125 -17.32 6.33 25.06
CA ILE A 125 -18.71 5.87 25.04
C ILE A 125 -19.13 5.78 26.50
N LYS A 126 -20.11 6.60 26.88
CA LYS A 126 -20.75 6.42 28.19
C LYS A 126 -21.47 5.09 28.11
N ASP A 127 -21.04 4.13 28.94
CA ASP A 127 -21.82 2.91 29.17
C ASP A 127 -23.19 3.36 29.69
N ASN A 128 -24.23 3.07 28.89
CA ASN A 128 -25.63 3.24 29.29
C ASN A 128 -26.08 2.03 30.10
#